data_cf82ad38005bd16ba10cb0ba9ff2cf3c
#
_entry.id   cf82ad38005bd16ba10cb0ba9ff2cf3c
#
_cell.length_a   1.000
_cell.length_b   1.000
_cell.length_c   1.000
_cell.angle_alpha   90.00
_cell.angle_beta   90.00
_cell.angle_gamma   90.00
#
_symmetry.space_group_name_H-M   'P 1'
#
loop_
_entity.id
_entity.type
_entity.pdbx_description
1 polymer ?
#
loop_
_entity_poly.entity_id
_entity_poly.type
_entity_poly.pdbx_seq_one_letter_code
_entity_poly.pdbx_strand_id
1 'polypeptide(L)'
;MRTCWVVDHPAHARLLAPFLRCSNNNDVIIATKRKEVKDLIDAGDGYIPRRQIHWVERPVGQGIRKKALTRWRSSHQFLAECCRTGQPISRIIVVGAPLELMAWRSPLLRRTLKSITTRIYITDTEVNHIAHKLALKSATHVVVPTHWDSSIDDNFIVKARAKRLNVLQLNGLHGHVHLTPGIYSPTVANPPKIMVRELLGDGIHDGGEIIPIPAEILDGLSITRADENRYEGNPWDLDRELAKHDGVITQSVTLASEA
;
A
#
# COMPACT_ATOMS: atom_id res chain seq x y z
N MET A 1 -6.94 20.45 10.17
CA MET A 1 -6.09 19.35 10.70
C MET A 1 -5.32 18.79 9.53
N ARG A 2 -3.98 18.74 9.58
CA ARG A 2 -3.14 18.34 8.44
C ARG A 2 -2.69 16.88 8.60
N THR A 3 -2.81 16.10 7.55
CA THR A 3 -2.45 14.68 7.52
C THR A 3 -1.25 14.45 6.61
N CYS A 4 -0.36 13.56 7.03
CA CYS A 4 0.67 12.98 6.18
C CYS A 4 0.25 11.57 5.76
N TRP A 5 0.23 11.32 4.47
CA TRP A 5 -0.08 10.03 3.86
C TRP A 5 1.18 9.39 3.33
N VAL A 6 1.42 8.12 3.63
CA VAL A 6 2.63 7.42 3.20
C VAL A 6 2.28 6.36 2.16
N VAL A 7 2.87 6.50 0.98
CA VAL A 7 2.66 5.63 -0.19
C VAL A 7 3.98 4.99 -0.59
N ASP A 8 4.16 3.72 -0.30
CA ASP A 8 5.39 2.97 -0.63
C ASP A 8 5.21 2.00 -1.80
N HIS A 9 3.98 1.61 -2.09
CA HIS A 9 3.64 0.62 -3.11
C HIS A 9 2.40 1.07 -3.91
N PRO A 10 2.23 0.67 -5.18
CA PRO A 10 1.04 0.98 -5.98
C PRO A 10 -0.28 0.62 -5.28
N ALA A 11 -0.35 -0.56 -4.65
CA ALA A 11 -1.53 -0.97 -3.88
C ALA A 11 -1.88 0.00 -2.74
N HIS A 12 -0.86 0.62 -2.09
CA HIS A 12 -1.10 1.64 -1.07
C HIS A 12 -1.72 2.91 -1.65
N ALA A 13 -1.29 3.32 -2.87
CA ALA A 13 -1.87 4.47 -3.56
C ALA A 13 -3.36 4.22 -3.85
N ARG A 14 -3.69 3.04 -4.36
CA ARG A 14 -5.07 2.65 -4.68
C ARG A 14 -5.94 2.58 -3.41
N LEU A 15 -5.44 1.91 -2.37
CA LEU A 15 -6.12 1.83 -1.08
C LEU A 15 -6.41 3.22 -0.47
N LEU A 16 -5.46 4.14 -0.56
CA LEU A 16 -5.57 5.46 0.05
C LEU A 16 -6.30 6.49 -0.83
N ALA A 17 -6.45 6.26 -2.13
CA ALA A 17 -7.02 7.21 -3.08
C ALA A 17 -8.43 7.70 -2.70
N PRO A 18 -9.40 6.86 -2.27
CA PRO A 18 -10.71 7.31 -1.86
C PRO A 18 -10.67 8.28 -0.67
N PHE A 19 -9.76 8.03 0.28
CA PHE A 19 -9.57 8.91 1.43
C PHE A 19 -8.85 10.20 1.04
N LEU A 20 -7.87 10.11 0.13
CA LEU A 20 -7.16 11.28 -0.39
C LEU A 20 -8.09 12.24 -1.12
N ARG A 21 -9.06 11.73 -1.90
CA ARG A 21 -10.07 12.57 -2.57
C ARG A 21 -10.91 13.39 -1.60
N CYS A 22 -11.22 12.82 -0.44
CA CYS A 22 -12.05 13.47 0.59
C CYS A 22 -11.22 14.24 1.63
N SER A 23 -9.89 14.25 1.52
CA SER A 23 -9.02 14.83 2.53
C SER A 23 -8.69 16.30 2.24
N ASN A 24 -8.02 16.97 3.20
CA ASN A 24 -7.73 18.39 3.12
C ASN A 24 -6.67 18.69 2.04
N ASN A 25 -6.84 19.77 1.27
CA ASN A 25 -5.87 20.21 0.26
C ASN A 25 -4.48 20.54 0.81
N ASN A 26 -4.36 20.82 2.12
CA ASN A 26 -3.08 21.08 2.79
C ASN A 26 -2.37 19.80 3.27
N ASP A 27 -2.96 18.62 3.08
CA ASP A 27 -2.32 17.36 3.43
C ASP A 27 -1.07 17.13 2.56
N VAL A 28 -0.16 16.31 3.03
CA VAL A 28 1.08 15.97 2.34
C VAL A 28 1.20 14.48 2.10
N ILE A 29 1.96 14.11 1.09
CA ILE A 29 2.25 12.72 0.75
C ILE A 29 3.76 12.49 0.87
N ILE A 30 4.16 11.42 1.54
CA ILE A 30 5.50 10.84 1.42
C ILE A 30 5.36 9.64 0.49
N ALA A 31 6.05 9.66 -0.64
CA ALA A 31 6.00 8.58 -1.62
C ALA A 31 7.39 8.03 -1.91
N THR A 32 7.51 6.71 -2.01
CA THR A 32 8.76 6.09 -2.48
C THR A 32 8.86 6.25 -3.98
N LYS A 33 10.03 6.68 -4.46
CA LYS A 33 10.30 6.90 -5.89
C LYS A 33 10.49 5.57 -6.60
N ARG A 34 9.39 4.87 -6.80
CA ARG A 34 9.26 3.74 -7.71
C ARG A 34 8.57 4.23 -8.97
N LYS A 35 8.92 3.66 -10.12
CA LYS A 35 8.29 4.02 -11.39
C LYS A 35 6.78 3.86 -11.30
N GLU A 36 6.32 2.72 -10.81
CA GLU A 36 4.91 2.34 -10.72
C GLU A 36 4.10 3.27 -9.78
N VAL A 37 4.70 3.69 -8.67
CA VAL A 37 4.07 4.65 -7.74
C VAL A 37 4.01 6.03 -8.37
N LYS A 38 5.08 6.41 -9.09
CA LYS A 38 5.13 7.69 -9.79
C LYS A 38 4.10 7.74 -10.92
N ASP A 39 4.05 6.70 -11.74
CA ASP A 39 3.10 6.59 -12.86
C ASP A 39 1.65 6.66 -12.36
N LEU A 40 1.32 5.98 -11.25
CA LEU A 40 0.02 6.08 -10.60
C LEU A 40 -0.30 7.50 -10.12
N ILE A 41 0.64 8.15 -9.45
CA ILE A 41 0.42 9.51 -8.94
C ILE A 41 0.32 10.50 -10.10
N ASP A 42 1.14 10.37 -11.13
CA ASP A 42 1.14 11.25 -12.30
C ASP A 42 -0.12 11.05 -13.16
N ALA A 43 -0.59 9.81 -13.34
CA ALA A 43 -1.85 9.48 -14.01
C ALA A 43 -3.09 9.84 -13.17
N GLY A 44 -2.90 10.19 -11.91
CA GLY A 44 -3.95 10.34 -10.92
C GLY A 44 -4.62 11.71 -10.88
N ASP A 45 -4.53 12.55 -11.92
CA ASP A 45 -5.18 13.87 -12.00
C ASP A 45 -6.71 13.76 -11.92
N GLY A 46 -7.30 13.39 -10.94
CA GLY A 46 -8.71 13.12 -10.66
C GLY A 46 -8.87 12.08 -9.54
N TYR A 47 -7.85 11.25 -9.34
CA TYR A 47 -7.84 10.24 -8.29
C TYR A 47 -6.98 10.65 -7.09
N ILE A 48 -5.83 11.31 -7.33
CA ILE A 48 -5.00 11.88 -6.26
C ILE A 48 -4.87 13.39 -6.51
N PRO A 49 -5.47 14.24 -5.67
CA PRO A 49 -5.36 15.68 -5.82
C PRO A 49 -3.90 16.14 -5.78
N ARG A 50 -3.56 17.18 -6.55
CA ARG A 50 -2.23 17.79 -6.52
C ARG A 50 -1.92 18.29 -5.11
N ARG A 51 -0.96 17.65 -4.45
CA ARG A 51 -0.55 17.91 -3.08
C ARG A 51 0.96 18.06 -3.01
N GLN A 52 1.46 18.55 -1.89
CA GLN A 52 2.89 18.50 -1.63
C GLN A 52 3.34 17.03 -1.48
N ILE A 53 4.12 16.54 -2.44
CA ILE A 53 4.66 15.19 -2.44
C ILE A 53 6.15 15.26 -2.11
N HIS A 54 6.54 14.55 -1.07
CA HIS A 54 7.94 14.32 -0.72
C HIS A 54 8.36 12.95 -1.28
N TRP A 55 9.20 12.98 -2.31
CA TRP A 55 9.72 11.78 -2.93
C TRP A 55 10.92 11.23 -2.17
N VAL A 56 10.82 9.98 -1.73
CA VAL A 56 11.92 9.27 -1.06
C VAL A 56 12.62 8.40 -2.08
N GLU A 57 13.92 8.61 -2.26
CA GLU A 57 14.74 7.81 -3.16
C GLU A 57 14.83 6.34 -2.68
N ARG A 58 14.77 5.43 -3.64
CA ARG A 58 14.98 3.99 -3.41
C ARG A 58 16.32 3.59 -4.03
N PRO A 59 17.40 3.49 -3.25
CA PRO A 59 18.71 3.14 -3.77
C PRO A 59 18.68 1.76 -4.45
N VAL A 60 19.08 1.69 -5.72
CA VAL A 60 19.18 0.46 -6.49
C VAL A 60 20.42 -0.33 -6.02
N GLY A 61 20.37 -1.66 -6.03
CA GLY A 61 21.51 -2.53 -5.70
C GLY A 61 21.91 -2.54 -4.22
N GLN A 62 21.18 -1.86 -3.33
CA GLN A 62 21.51 -1.79 -1.91
C GLN A 62 20.59 -2.71 -1.08
N GLY A 63 21.17 -3.30 -0.02
CA GLY A 63 20.44 -4.17 0.88
C GLY A 63 19.28 -3.47 1.60
N ILE A 64 18.29 -4.25 2.06
CA ILE A 64 17.05 -3.80 2.70
C ILE A 64 17.30 -2.80 3.84
N ARG A 65 18.32 -3.04 4.68
CA ARG A 65 18.65 -2.16 5.81
C ARG A 65 19.01 -0.74 5.38
N LYS A 66 19.79 -0.61 4.29
CA LYS A 66 20.21 0.70 3.78
C LYS A 66 19.03 1.43 3.11
N LYS A 67 18.19 0.71 2.37
CA LYS A 67 16.92 1.24 1.82
C LYS A 67 16.00 1.77 2.94
N ALA A 68 15.80 0.97 3.99
CA ALA A 68 14.99 1.36 5.14
C ALA A 68 15.56 2.60 5.86
N LEU A 69 16.88 2.67 6.05
CA LEU A 69 17.53 3.81 6.70
C LEU A 69 17.43 5.10 5.86
N THR A 70 17.60 5.01 4.55
CA THR A 70 17.43 6.15 3.63
C THR A 70 16.01 6.69 3.68
N ARG A 71 15.02 5.80 3.57
CA ARG A 71 13.60 6.16 3.69
C ARG A 71 13.31 6.80 5.05
N TRP A 72 13.74 6.16 6.12
CA TRP A 72 13.55 6.66 7.48
C TRP A 72 14.12 8.08 7.64
N ARG A 73 15.38 8.33 7.24
CA ARG A 73 16.02 9.66 7.36
C ARG A 73 15.30 10.72 6.56
N SER A 74 15.05 10.45 5.27
CA SER A 74 14.38 11.39 4.37
C SER A 74 12.98 11.76 4.86
N SER A 75 12.18 10.76 5.22
CA SER A 75 10.82 10.97 5.76
C SER A 75 10.83 11.80 7.04
N HIS A 76 11.78 11.55 7.96
CA HIS A 76 11.84 12.28 9.23
C HIS A 76 12.30 13.71 9.06
N GLN A 77 13.25 13.98 8.16
CA GLN A 77 13.66 15.35 7.83
C GLN A 77 12.48 16.15 7.30
N PHE A 78 11.72 15.59 6.38
CA PHE A 78 10.51 16.20 5.82
C PHE A 78 9.43 16.43 6.88
N LEU A 79 9.12 15.43 7.71
CA LEU A 79 8.14 15.57 8.79
C LEU A 79 8.55 16.65 9.79
N ALA A 80 9.83 16.70 10.17
CA ALA A 80 10.36 17.71 11.08
C ALA A 80 10.26 19.13 10.49
N GLU A 81 10.50 19.27 9.19
CA GLU A 81 10.33 20.53 8.48
C GLU A 81 8.88 20.99 8.47
N CYS A 82 7.96 20.09 8.09
CA CYS A 82 6.52 20.39 8.14
C CYS A 82 6.03 20.80 9.53
N CYS A 83 6.58 20.19 10.60
CA CYS A 83 6.21 20.56 11.97
C CYS A 83 6.79 21.91 12.43
N ARG A 84 7.85 22.43 11.77
CA ARG A 84 8.47 23.72 12.07
C ARG A 84 7.86 24.90 11.31
N THR A 85 7.33 24.66 10.12
CA THR A 85 6.90 25.70 9.16
C THR A 85 5.49 26.26 9.38
N GLY A 86 4.94 26.20 10.58
CA GLY A 86 3.68 26.89 10.94
C GLY A 86 2.38 26.17 10.56
N GLN A 87 2.44 25.10 9.81
CA GLN A 87 1.30 24.22 9.52
C GLN A 87 1.60 22.77 9.96
N PRO A 88 1.60 22.49 11.27
CA PRO A 88 2.04 21.23 11.78
C PRO A 88 1.13 20.08 11.35
N ILE A 89 1.74 18.97 11.00
CA ILE A 89 1.03 17.71 10.78
C ILE A 89 0.51 17.20 12.13
N SER A 90 -0.74 16.80 12.19
CA SER A 90 -1.38 16.23 13.38
C SER A 90 -1.65 14.74 13.27
N ARG A 91 -1.68 14.21 12.05
CA ARG A 91 -1.94 12.80 11.76
C ARG A 91 -0.97 12.26 10.73
N ILE A 92 -0.52 11.02 10.91
CA ILE A 92 0.22 10.27 9.90
C ILE A 92 -0.45 8.92 9.68
N ILE A 93 -0.58 8.52 8.41
CA ILE A 93 -1.18 7.26 7.98
C ILE A 93 -0.17 6.52 7.15
N VAL A 94 0.14 5.30 7.54
CA VAL A 94 1.10 4.41 6.85
C VAL A 94 0.45 3.08 6.55
N VAL A 95 0.80 2.50 5.41
CA VAL A 95 0.34 1.16 4.99
C VAL A 95 1.55 0.23 4.89
N GLY A 96 1.40 -1.00 5.31
CA GLY A 96 2.37 -2.08 5.18
C GLY A 96 3.65 -1.91 6.00
N ALA A 97 4.53 -0.97 5.67
CA ALA A 97 5.81 -0.78 6.35
C ALA A 97 5.89 0.52 7.16
N PRO A 98 5.71 0.49 8.51
CA PRO A 98 5.57 1.68 9.34
C PRO A 98 6.90 2.33 9.75
N LEU A 99 7.83 2.51 8.81
CA LEU A 99 9.15 3.09 9.09
C LEU A 99 9.05 4.53 9.59
N GLU A 100 8.11 5.30 9.05
CA GLU A 100 7.86 6.69 9.44
C GLU A 100 7.42 6.82 10.90
N LEU A 101 6.77 5.78 11.44
CA LEU A 101 6.34 5.77 12.85
C LEU A 101 7.49 5.50 13.83
N MET A 102 8.65 5.02 13.36
CA MET A 102 9.78 4.68 14.23
C MET A 102 10.38 5.89 14.96
N ALA A 103 10.13 7.12 14.49
CA ALA A 103 10.57 8.35 15.15
C ALA A 103 10.14 8.42 16.62
N TRP A 104 8.96 7.91 16.92
CA TRP A 104 8.42 7.94 18.29
C TRP A 104 9.13 7.03 19.28
N ARG A 105 10.07 6.22 18.82
CA ARG A 105 11.00 5.46 19.67
C ARG A 105 12.15 6.30 20.19
N SER A 106 12.46 7.43 19.56
CA SER A 106 13.50 8.37 19.99
C SER A 106 12.86 9.53 20.77
N PRO A 107 13.26 9.79 22.03
CA PRO A 107 12.74 10.93 22.79
C PRO A 107 12.95 12.28 22.09
N LEU A 108 14.11 12.47 21.44
CA LEU A 108 14.43 13.69 20.70
C LEU A 108 13.50 13.92 19.51
N LEU A 109 13.35 12.88 18.65
CA LEU A 109 12.47 12.98 17.48
C LEU A 109 11.01 13.14 17.89
N ARG A 110 10.57 12.44 18.94
CA ARG A 110 9.22 12.57 19.50
C ARG A 110 8.93 14.00 19.96
N ARG A 111 9.91 14.70 20.52
CA ARG A 111 9.76 16.12 20.91
C ARG A 111 9.58 17.00 19.68
N THR A 112 10.34 16.78 18.62
CA THR A 112 10.24 17.52 17.35
C THR A 112 8.89 17.31 16.67
N LEU A 113 8.39 16.06 16.68
CA LEU A 113 7.15 15.63 16.03
C LEU A 113 5.94 15.60 16.98
N LYS A 114 5.97 16.38 18.07
CA LYS A 114 4.94 16.35 19.12
C LYS A 114 3.53 16.69 18.64
N SER A 115 3.41 17.45 17.55
CA SER A 115 2.12 17.79 16.92
C SER A 115 1.42 16.58 16.31
N ILE A 116 2.16 15.56 15.89
CA ILE A 116 1.58 14.33 15.31
C ILE A 116 1.10 13.43 16.45
N THR A 117 -0.13 13.65 16.86
CA THR A 117 -0.76 12.91 17.96
C THR A 117 -1.41 11.61 17.50
N THR A 118 -1.86 11.54 16.25
CA THR A 118 -2.54 10.37 15.67
C THR A 118 -1.61 9.69 14.66
N ARG A 119 -1.30 8.43 14.92
CA ARG A 119 -0.40 7.60 14.12
C ARG A 119 -1.11 6.31 13.75
N ILE A 120 -1.57 6.22 12.51
CA ILE A 120 -2.39 5.12 12.01
C ILE A 120 -1.50 4.19 11.19
N TYR A 121 -1.51 2.92 11.55
CA TYR A 121 -0.92 1.85 10.78
C TYR A 121 -2.04 1.00 10.17
N ILE A 122 -2.08 0.94 8.85
CA ILE A 122 -2.95 0.02 8.10
C ILE A 122 -2.08 -1.17 7.72
N THR A 123 -2.41 -2.34 8.21
CA THR A 123 -1.67 -3.55 7.83
C THR A 123 -2.14 -4.06 6.48
N ASP A 124 -1.22 -4.59 5.70
CA ASP A 124 -1.47 -5.15 4.36
C ASP A 124 -1.58 -6.68 4.36
N THR A 125 -1.05 -7.33 5.40
CA THR A 125 -1.07 -8.78 5.53
C THR A 125 -0.79 -9.23 6.96
N GLU A 126 -1.29 -10.41 7.33
CA GLU A 126 -1.11 -11.05 8.64
C GLU A 126 0.33 -11.47 8.92
N VAL A 127 1.06 -11.83 7.86
CA VAL A 127 2.41 -12.42 7.99
C VAL A 127 3.55 -11.40 8.06
N ASN A 128 3.25 -10.10 7.99
CA ASN A 128 4.28 -9.05 8.07
C ASN A 128 4.71 -8.76 9.52
N HIS A 129 5.21 -9.79 10.21
CA HIS A 129 5.54 -9.73 11.65
C HIS A 129 6.54 -8.63 12.02
N ILE A 130 7.45 -8.27 11.10
CA ILE A 130 8.43 -7.19 11.35
C ILE A 130 7.70 -5.84 11.41
N ALA A 131 6.83 -5.56 10.45
CA ALA A 131 6.03 -4.34 10.43
C ALA A 131 5.10 -4.27 11.65
N HIS A 132 4.46 -5.38 12.00
CA HIS A 132 3.62 -5.47 13.20
C HIS A 132 4.40 -5.12 14.48
N LYS A 133 5.60 -5.69 14.67
CA LYS A 133 6.46 -5.37 15.83
C LYS A 133 6.87 -3.89 15.88
N LEU A 134 7.06 -3.25 14.72
CA LEU A 134 7.36 -1.81 14.65
C LEU A 134 6.12 -0.98 14.98
N ALA A 135 4.96 -1.32 14.41
CA ALA A 135 3.70 -0.63 14.65
C ALA A 135 3.29 -0.67 16.12
N LEU A 136 3.37 -1.85 16.77
CA LEU A 136 3.08 -2.03 18.21
C LEU A 136 3.88 -1.10 19.15
N LYS A 137 4.98 -0.54 18.68
CA LYS A 137 5.85 0.35 19.48
C LYS A 137 5.62 1.83 19.22
N SER A 138 4.89 2.16 18.14
CA SER A 138 4.89 3.53 17.62
C SER A 138 3.52 4.02 17.18
N ALA A 139 2.62 3.14 16.76
CA ALA A 139 1.26 3.50 16.35
C ALA A 139 0.39 3.90 17.55
N THR A 140 -0.68 4.64 17.27
CA THR A 140 -1.80 4.89 18.20
C THR A 140 -3.05 4.11 17.76
N HIS A 141 -3.16 3.86 16.45
CA HIS A 141 -4.25 3.13 15.85
C HIS A 141 -3.69 2.07 14.90
N VAL A 142 -4.37 0.95 14.86
CA VAL A 142 -4.11 -0.15 13.92
C VAL A 142 -5.39 -0.42 13.16
N VAL A 143 -5.31 -0.52 11.84
CA VAL A 143 -6.43 -0.87 10.98
C VAL A 143 -6.15 -2.22 10.35
N VAL A 144 -7.10 -3.14 10.46
CA VAL A 144 -7.04 -4.49 9.90
C VAL A 144 -8.31 -4.77 9.09
N PRO A 145 -8.28 -5.65 8.09
CA PRO A 145 -9.50 -6.12 7.43
C PRO A 145 -10.44 -6.83 8.41
N THR A 146 -11.75 -6.89 8.08
CA THR A 146 -12.71 -7.68 8.88
C THR A 146 -12.37 -9.18 8.84
N HIS A 147 -11.89 -9.65 7.69
CA HIS A 147 -11.46 -11.04 7.48
C HIS A 147 -9.97 -11.21 7.81
N TRP A 148 -9.61 -10.91 9.06
CA TRP A 148 -8.25 -11.05 9.57
C TRP A 148 -8.05 -12.43 10.18
N ASP A 149 -7.05 -13.18 9.70
CA ASP A 149 -6.69 -14.47 10.30
C ASP A 149 -5.72 -14.28 11.47
N SER A 150 -6.26 -14.33 12.68
CA SER A 150 -5.45 -14.21 13.89
C SER A 150 -4.64 -15.46 14.23
N SER A 151 -4.82 -16.57 13.52
CA SER A 151 -4.03 -17.79 13.74
C SER A 151 -2.58 -17.65 13.24
N ILE A 152 -2.36 -16.78 12.24
CA ILE A 152 -1.06 -16.56 11.61
C ILE A 152 -0.45 -15.17 11.89
N ASP A 153 -1.14 -14.30 12.63
CA ASP A 153 -0.73 -12.91 12.89
C ASP A 153 0.30 -12.72 14.02
N ASP A 154 0.88 -13.78 14.57
CA ASP A 154 1.77 -13.73 15.75
C ASP A 154 1.14 -13.00 16.95
N ASN A 155 -0.16 -13.19 17.19
CA ASN A 155 -0.95 -12.51 18.21
C ASN A 155 -0.92 -10.97 18.10
N PHE A 156 -0.82 -10.43 16.89
CA PHE A 156 -0.67 -9.00 16.68
C PHE A 156 -1.84 -8.20 17.24
N ILE A 157 -3.08 -8.61 16.97
CA ILE A 157 -4.29 -7.93 17.50
C ILE A 157 -4.35 -7.97 19.01
N VAL A 158 -4.04 -9.13 19.63
CA VAL A 158 -4.00 -9.29 21.09
C VAL A 158 -2.95 -8.35 21.70
N LYS A 159 -1.76 -8.33 21.12
CA LYS A 159 -0.66 -7.44 21.54
C LYS A 159 -1.01 -5.96 21.37
N ALA A 160 -1.72 -5.59 20.29
CA ALA A 160 -2.18 -4.22 20.05
C ALA A 160 -3.15 -3.76 21.13
N ARG A 161 -4.17 -4.57 21.44
CA ARG A 161 -5.14 -4.29 22.51
C ARG A 161 -4.48 -4.21 23.89
N ALA A 162 -3.57 -5.13 24.21
CA ALA A 162 -2.81 -5.12 25.46
C ALA A 162 -1.97 -3.84 25.61
N LYS A 163 -1.49 -3.26 24.53
CA LYS A 163 -0.79 -1.96 24.48
C LYS A 163 -1.72 -0.75 24.41
N ARG A 164 -3.03 -0.95 24.51
CA ARG A 164 -4.06 0.10 24.44
C ARG A 164 -4.04 0.87 23.11
N LEU A 165 -3.65 0.23 22.03
CA LEU A 165 -3.83 0.78 20.70
C LEU A 165 -5.30 0.67 20.31
N ASN A 166 -5.81 1.68 19.59
CA ASN A 166 -7.13 1.62 19.00
C ASN A 166 -7.09 0.67 17.79
N VAL A 167 -7.74 -0.47 17.90
CA VAL A 167 -7.86 -1.44 16.80
C VAL A 167 -9.17 -1.16 16.07
N LEU A 168 -9.06 -0.78 14.81
CA LEU A 168 -10.17 -0.49 13.90
C LEU A 168 -10.24 -1.60 12.85
N GLN A 169 -11.45 -1.96 12.46
CA GLN A 169 -11.68 -2.92 11.37
C GLN A 169 -12.13 -2.19 10.12
N LEU A 170 -11.47 -2.51 9.00
CA LEU A 170 -11.90 -2.12 7.68
C LEU A 170 -12.95 -3.14 7.21
N ASN A 171 -14.11 -2.66 6.80
CA ASN A 171 -15.19 -3.56 6.37
C ASN A 171 -14.82 -4.25 5.03
N GLY A 172 -14.61 -5.54 5.07
CA GLY A 172 -14.15 -6.35 3.95
C GLY A 172 -12.61 -6.43 3.83
N LEU A 173 -12.13 -6.69 2.62
CA LEU A 173 -10.72 -6.71 2.25
C LEU A 173 -10.26 -5.32 1.78
N HIS A 174 -8.93 -5.11 1.66
CA HIS A 174 -8.37 -3.85 1.19
C HIS A 174 -8.88 -3.44 -0.20
N GLY A 175 -9.08 -4.39 -1.12
CA GLY A 175 -9.64 -4.16 -2.44
C GLY A 175 -11.03 -3.50 -2.41
N HIS A 176 -11.88 -3.88 -1.47
CA HIS A 176 -13.23 -3.32 -1.34
C HIS A 176 -13.28 -1.80 -1.09
N VAL A 177 -12.17 -1.20 -0.68
CA VAL A 177 -12.09 0.25 -0.44
C VAL A 177 -12.11 1.05 -1.75
N HIS A 178 -11.54 0.52 -2.82
CA HIS A 178 -11.37 1.25 -4.08
C HIS A 178 -12.02 0.60 -5.30
N LEU A 179 -12.46 -0.65 -5.18
CA LEU A 179 -13.14 -1.36 -6.27
C LEU A 179 -14.51 -0.75 -6.55
N THR A 180 -14.91 -0.76 -7.81
CA THR A 180 -16.24 -0.33 -8.25
C THR A 180 -17.17 -1.53 -8.28
N PRO A 181 -18.18 -1.62 -7.41
CA PRO A 181 -19.11 -2.76 -7.43
C PRO A 181 -19.95 -2.79 -8.70
N GLY A 182 -20.30 -4.00 -9.15
CA GLY A 182 -21.29 -4.21 -10.19
C GLY A 182 -20.84 -4.00 -11.64
N ILE A 183 -19.53 -3.92 -11.90
CA ILE A 183 -18.98 -3.85 -13.27
C ILE A 183 -18.75 -5.22 -13.92
N TYR A 184 -19.01 -6.29 -13.19
CA TYR A 184 -18.82 -7.66 -13.68
C TYR A 184 -19.81 -8.02 -14.78
N SER A 185 -19.33 -8.66 -15.86
CA SER A 185 -20.15 -9.24 -16.91
C SER A 185 -20.27 -10.75 -16.70
N PRO A 186 -21.47 -11.31 -16.57
CA PRO A 186 -21.64 -12.76 -16.37
C PRO A 186 -21.48 -13.60 -17.65
N THR A 187 -21.22 -12.97 -18.80
CA THR A 187 -21.15 -13.68 -20.09
C THR A 187 -19.71 -14.10 -20.37
N VAL A 188 -19.45 -15.39 -20.30
CA VAL A 188 -18.14 -15.96 -20.61
C VAL A 188 -17.91 -15.96 -22.13
N ALA A 189 -16.75 -15.44 -22.55
CA ALA A 189 -16.34 -15.42 -23.95
C ALA A 189 -15.91 -16.84 -24.42
N ASN A 190 -15.92 -17.06 -25.72
CA ASN A 190 -15.38 -18.28 -26.32
C ASN A 190 -14.39 -17.93 -27.43
N PRO A 191 -13.07 -18.16 -27.26
CA PRO A 191 -12.43 -18.71 -26.05
C PRO A 191 -12.50 -17.76 -24.84
N PRO A 192 -12.42 -18.28 -23.60
CA PRO A 192 -12.42 -17.45 -22.38
C PRO A 192 -11.29 -16.43 -22.38
N LYS A 193 -11.59 -15.22 -21.99
CA LYS A 193 -10.61 -14.12 -21.86
C LYS A 193 -10.02 -14.12 -20.46
N ILE A 194 -8.73 -14.33 -20.35
CA ILE A 194 -8.04 -14.44 -19.05
C ILE A 194 -6.96 -13.36 -18.95
N MET A 195 -6.99 -12.62 -17.83
CA MET A 195 -5.88 -11.75 -17.48
C MET A 195 -4.82 -12.54 -16.74
N VAL A 196 -3.57 -12.45 -17.21
CA VAL A 196 -2.43 -13.16 -16.63
C VAL A 196 -1.43 -12.15 -16.06
N ARG A 197 -1.02 -12.35 -14.81
CA ARG A 197 0.03 -11.56 -14.18
C ARG A 197 1.01 -12.44 -13.43
N GLU A 198 2.26 -12.44 -13.88
CA GLU A 198 3.38 -13.09 -13.23
C GLU A 198 4.17 -12.08 -12.38
N LEU A 199 4.77 -12.57 -11.27
CA LEU A 199 5.68 -11.78 -10.45
C LEU A 199 7.04 -11.69 -11.13
N LEU A 200 7.74 -10.57 -10.94
CA LEU A 200 9.10 -10.35 -11.46
C LEU A 200 10.19 -10.89 -10.53
N GLY A 201 9.83 -11.39 -9.35
CA GLY A 201 10.77 -11.88 -8.35
C GLY A 201 11.51 -10.81 -7.56
N ASP A 202 11.20 -9.54 -7.77
CA ASP A 202 11.85 -8.38 -7.14
C ASP A 202 11.27 -8.03 -5.77
N GLY A 203 10.15 -8.61 -5.40
CA GLY A 203 9.41 -8.32 -4.17
C GLY A 203 10.07 -8.97 -2.94
N ILE A 204 9.95 -8.31 -1.78
CA ILE A 204 10.43 -8.83 -0.49
C ILE A 204 9.73 -10.15 -0.13
N HIS A 205 8.53 -10.37 -0.66
CA HIS A 205 7.68 -11.52 -0.38
C HIS A 205 7.77 -12.63 -1.44
N ASP A 206 8.48 -12.39 -2.54
CA ASP A 206 8.51 -13.31 -3.69
C ASP A 206 9.40 -14.54 -3.47
N GLY A 207 10.06 -14.64 -2.31
CA GLY A 207 10.91 -15.79 -1.94
C GLY A 207 12.12 -16.02 -2.85
N GLY A 208 12.33 -15.19 -3.86
CA GLY A 208 13.46 -15.26 -4.81
C GLY A 208 13.27 -16.31 -5.91
N GLU A 209 12.22 -17.11 -5.88
CA GLU A 209 11.95 -18.15 -6.89
C GLU A 209 10.68 -17.79 -7.65
N ILE A 210 10.81 -17.54 -8.96
CA ILE A 210 9.67 -17.33 -9.86
C ILE A 210 9.28 -18.67 -10.41
N ILE A 211 8.06 -19.13 -10.11
CA ILE A 211 7.48 -20.31 -10.73
C ILE A 211 6.68 -19.83 -11.93
N PRO A 212 7.14 -20.09 -13.17
CA PRO A 212 6.40 -19.66 -14.35
C PRO A 212 5.05 -20.38 -14.43
N ILE A 213 4.04 -19.70 -14.96
CA ILE A 213 2.75 -20.31 -15.22
C ILE A 213 2.95 -21.32 -16.38
N PRO A 214 2.63 -22.61 -16.19
CA PRO A 214 2.79 -23.62 -17.22
C PRO A 214 1.99 -23.26 -18.47
N ALA A 215 2.59 -23.43 -19.66
CA ALA A 215 1.96 -23.07 -20.92
C ALA A 215 0.64 -23.84 -21.17
N GLU A 216 0.58 -25.07 -20.66
CA GLU A 216 -0.58 -25.94 -20.79
C GLU A 216 -1.84 -25.38 -20.08
N ILE A 217 -1.65 -24.58 -19.03
CA ILE A 217 -2.75 -23.91 -18.34
C ILE A 217 -3.34 -22.79 -19.22
N LEU A 218 -2.54 -22.26 -20.13
CA LEU A 218 -2.90 -21.12 -20.96
C LEU A 218 -3.47 -21.54 -22.34
N ASP A 219 -3.39 -22.82 -22.66
CA ASP A 219 -3.87 -23.36 -23.93
C ASP A 219 -5.39 -23.16 -24.09
N GLY A 220 -5.79 -22.72 -25.30
CA GLY A 220 -7.20 -22.48 -25.60
C GLY A 220 -7.81 -21.23 -24.96
N LEU A 221 -7.02 -20.39 -24.30
CA LEU A 221 -7.47 -19.15 -23.66
C LEU A 221 -7.07 -17.91 -24.48
N SER A 222 -7.90 -16.89 -24.45
CA SER A 222 -7.55 -15.56 -24.95
C SER A 222 -6.87 -14.78 -23.83
N ILE A 223 -5.56 -14.51 -23.96
CA ILE A 223 -4.73 -14.02 -22.83
C ILE A 223 -4.42 -12.54 -23.00
N THR A 224 -4.63 -11.77 -21.92
CA THR A 224 -4.10 -10.41 -21.74
C THR A 224 -3.03 -10.44 -20.65
N ARG A 225 -1.81 -10.01 -20.97
CA ARG A 225 -0.72 -9.88 -19.98
C ARG A 225 -0.81 -8.55 -19.26
N ALA A 226 -0.78 -8.60 -17.93
CA ALA A 226 -0.82 -7.43 -17.04
C ALA A 226 0.39 -7.40 -16.09
N ASP A 227 1.53 -7.92 -16.52
CA ASP A 227 2.79 -7.85 -15.77
C ASP A 227 3.21 -6.38 -15.58
N GLU A 228 3.90 -6.08 -14.47
CA GLU A 228 4.25 -4.69 -14.08
C GLU A 228 4.93 -3.88 -15.19
N ASN A 229 5.72 -4.54 -16.04
CA ASN A 229 6.43 -3.91 -17.17
C ASN A 229 5.70 -3.98 -18.51
N ARG A 230 4.57 -4.65 -18.59
CA ARG A 230 3.84 -4.90 -19.87
C ARG A 230 2.42 -4.37 -19.87
N TYR A 231 1.89 -3.93 -18.74
CA TYR A 231 0.57 -3.34 -18.69
C TYR A 231 0.63 -1.89 -19.21
N GLU A 232 0.01 -1.65 -20.36
CA GLU A 232 -0.04 -0.34 -21.02
C GLU A 232 -1.28 0.47 -20.68
N GLY A 233 -2.24 -0.14 -19.95
CA GLY A 233 -3.48 0.52 -19.55
C GLY A 233 -3.28 1.51 -18.40
N ASN A 234 -4.32 2.32 -18.16
CA ASN A 234 -4.34 3.19 -16.98
C ASN A 234 -4.45 2.31 -15.71
N PRO A 235 -3.47 2.33 -14.80
CA PRO A 235 -3.49 1.50 -13.61
C PRO A 235 -4.64 1.83 -12.64
N TRP A 236 -5.28 3.00 -12.77
CA TRP A 236 -6.46 3.37 -12.01
C TRP A 236 -7.74 2.70 -12.49
N ASP A 237 -7.77 2.25 -13.74
CA ASP A 237 -8.91 1.56 -14.35
C ASP A 237 -8.73 0.03 -14.36
N LEU A 238 -7.79 -0.50 -13.56
CA LEU A 238 -7.49 -1.94 -13.54
C LEU A 238 -8.71 -2.79 -13.17
N ASP A 239 -9.55 -2.33 -12.25
CA ASP A 239 -10.81 -2.99 -11.90
C ASP A 239 -11.76 -3.10 -13.11
N ARG A 240 -11.85 -2.07 -13.94
CA ARG A 240 -12.63 -2.07 -15.17
C ARG A 240 -12.02 -2.95 -16.25
N GLU A 241 -10.68 -3.00 -16.31
CA GLU A 241 -10.01 -3.95 -17.21
C GLU A 241 -10.22 -5.40 -16.75
N LEU A 242 -10.14 -5.68 -15.46
CA LEU A 242 -10.46 -7.00 -14.90
C LEU A 242 -11.87 -7.44 -15.28
N ALA A 243 -12.84 -6.53 -15.17
CA ALA A 243 -14.25 -6.82 -15.51
C ALA A 243 -14.51 -7.16 -16.99
N LYS A 244 -13.55 -6.94 -17.89
CA LYS A 244 -13.62 -7.36 -19.30
C LYS A 244 -13.12 -8.78 -19.54
N HIS A 245 -12.65 -9.45 -18.48
CA HIS A 245 -12.08 -10.78 -18.51
C HIS A 245 -12.98 -11.78 -17.77
N ASP A 246 -12.97 -13.02 -18.22
CA ASP A 246 -13.74 -14.10 -17.62
C ASP A 246 -13.04 -14.70 -16.39
N GLY A 247 -11.77 -14.36 -16.19
CA GLY A 247 -11.01 -14.80 -15.03
C GLY A 247 -9.59 -14.22 -15.00
N VAL A 248 -8.89 -14.53 -13.90
CA VAL A 248 -7.51 -14.10 -13.65
C VAL A 248 -6.65 -15.31 -13.26
N ILE A 249 -5.46 -15.37 -13.83
CA ILE A 249 -4.38 -16.27 -13.39
C ILE A 249 -3.24 -15.38 -12.90
N THR A 250 -2.97 -15.40 -11.59
CA THR A 250 -2.01 -14.47 -11.02
C THR A 250 -1.26 -15.05 -9.84
N GLN A 251 -0.01 -14.61 -9.68
CA GLN A 251 0.82 -14.82 -8.50
C GLN A 251 0.74 -13.61 -7.54
N SER A 252 0.06 -12.54 -7.94
CA SER A 252 -0.12 -11.33 -7.12
C SER A 252 -1.34 -11.46 -6.22
N VAL A 253 -1.13 -11.51 -4.91
CA VAL A 253 -2.20 -11.54 -3.90
C VAL A 253 -3.12 -10.31 -4.04
N THR A 254 -2.56 -9.14 -4.34
CA THR A 254 -3.35 -7.91 -4.55
C THR A 254 -4.31 -8.08 -5.71
N LEU A 255 -3.83 -8.53 -6.88
CA LEU A 255 -4.68 -8.72 -8.05
C LEU A 255 -5.72 -9.81 -7.82
N ALA A 256 -5.34 -10.92 -7.17
CA ALA A 256 -6.27 -11.99 -6.81
C ALA A 256 -7.38 -11.51 -5.87
N SER A 257 -7.09 -10.56 -4.97
CA SER A 257 -8.10 -10.00 -4.06
C SER A 257 -8.99 -8.94 -4.72
N GLU A 258 -8.62 -8.44 -5.89
CA GLU A 258 -9.37 -7.46 -6.67
C GLU A 258 -10.24 -8.11 -7.76
N ALA A 259 -9.94 -9.34 -8.14
CA ALA A 259 -10.68 -10.14 -9.13
C ALA A 259 -11.88 -10.87 -8.52
#